data_2fba398c80237f6b97766b115a9e49eb
#
_entry.id   2fba398c80237f6b97766b115a9e49eb
#
_cell.length_a   1.000
_cell.length_b   1.000
_cell.length_c   1.000
_cell.angle_alpha   90.00
_cell.angle_beta   90.00
_cell.angle_gamma   90.00
#
_symmetry.space_group_name_H-M   'P 1'
#
loop_
_entity.id
_entity.type
_entity.pdbx_description
1 polymer ?
#
loop_
_entity_poly.entity_id
_entity_poly.type
_entity_poly.pdbx_seq_one_letter_code
_entity_poly.pdbx_strand_id
1 'polypeptide(L)'
;MLSDIGTHALPPVWHEIEARSVALGFDMPSDARTGALLKALAASKPGGRLLELGTGTGLATACLLAGMDDASRLVSIDVDARCQAVAREVLGSDPRVSFELMDGLEFIRAQPRQSFDLVFADA
;
A
#
# COMPACT_ATOMS: atom_id res chain seq x y z
N MET A 1 -2.27 2.99 -25.03
CA MET A 1 -3.63 2.74 -24.52
C MET A 1 -3.63 2.13 -23.12
N LEU A 2 -3.01 0.97 -22.91
CA LEU A 2 -2.92 0.37 -21.57
C LEU A 2 -2.12 1.24 -20.59
N SER A 3 -1.07 1.93 -21.06
CA SER A 3 -0.30 2.85 -20.23
C SER A 3 -1.12 4.08 -19.82
N ASP A 4 -2.02 4.56 -20.70
CA ASP A 4 -2.90 5.69 -20.36
C ASP A 4 -3.91 5.31 -19.28
N ILE A 5 -4.48 4.10 -19.37
CA ILE A 5 -5.38 3.56 -18.35
C ILE A 5 -4.66 3.47 -17.01
N GLY A 6 -3.44 2.94 -16.99
CA GLY A 6 -2.62 2.85 -15.79
C GLY A 6 -2.35 4.23 -15.17
N THR A 7 -1.97 5.20 -16.00
CA THR A 7 -1.67 6.56 -15.55
C THR A 7 -2.90 7.24 -14.95
N HIS A 8 -4.06 7.14 -15.59
CA HIS A 8 -5.29 7.74 -15.09
C HIS A 8 -5.80 7.08 -13.82
N ALA A 9 -5.45 5.82 -13.57
CA ALA A 9 -5.85 5.09 -12.39
C ALA A 9 -4.98 5.37 -11.16
N LEU A 10 -3.85 6.08 -11.32
CA LEU A 10 -2.92 6.34 -10.22
C LEU A 10 -3.45 7.46 -9.31
N PRO A 11 -3.27 7.31 -7.98
CA PRO A 11 -3.65 8.37 -7.05
C PRO A 11 -2.72 9.59 -7.20
N PRO A 12 -3.20 10.80 -6.85
CA PRO A 12 -2.39 12.03 -7.00
C PRO A 12 -1.04 11.99 -6.27
N VAL A 13 -0.95 11.28 -5.14
CA VAL A 13 0.28 11.19 -4.34
C VAL A 13 1.34 10.28 -4.97
N TRP A 14 1.00 9.54 -6.02
CA TRP A 14 1.92 8.58 -6.65
C TRP A 14 3.23 9.25 -7.06
N HIS A 15 3.16 10.39 -7.75
CA HIS A 15 4.35 11.07 -8.26
C HIS A 15 5.23 11.61 -7.13
N GLU A 16 4.62 12.07 -6.05
CA GLU A 16 5.38 12.52 -4.89
C GLU A 16 6.15 11.37 -4.26
N ILE A 17 5.48 10.23 -4.05
CA ILE A 17 6.13 9.04 -3.47
C ILE A 17 7.23 8.54 -4.41
N GLU A 18 6.96 8.50 -5.70
CA GLU A 18 7.93 8.07 -6.70
C GLU A 18 9.19 8.94 -6.66
N ALA A 19 9.04 10.26 -6.62
CA ALA A 19 10.16 11.17 -6.54
C ALA A 19 10.98 10.99 -5.26
N ARG A 20 10.31 10.78 -4.14
CA ARG A 20 10.97 10.52 -2.85
C ARG A 20 11.66 9.18 -2.82
N SER A 21 11.11 8.18 -3.52
CA SER A 21 11.73 6.86 -3.66
C SER A 21 13.05 6.95 -4.42
N VAL A 22 13.07 7.70 -5.51
CA VAL A 22 14.28 7.94 -6.30
C VAL A 22 15.35 8.65 -5.45
N ALA A 23 14.96 9.69 -4.71
CA ALA A 23 15.88 10.42 -3.85
C ALA A 23 16.47 9.55 -2.74
N LEU A 24 15.73 8.53 -2.29
CA LEU A 24 16.17 7.59 -1.27
C LEU A 24 17.05 6.46 -1.83
N GLY A 25 17.11 6.31 -3.15
CA GLY A 25 17.80 5.21 -3.81
C GLY A 25 17.02 3.90 -3.80
N PHE A 26 15.73 3.94 -3.54
CA PHE A 26 14.86 2.77 -3.56
C PHE A 26 14.47 2.48 -5.02
N ASP A 27 14.89 1.33 -5.54
CA ASP A 27 14.75 0.98 -6.95
C ASP A 27 13.76 -0.17 -7.20
N MET A 28 12.92 -0.48 -6.24
CA MET A 28 11.91 -1.53 -6.33
C MET A 28 10.49 -0.98 -6.24
N PRO A 29 10.13 0.03 -7.04
CA PRO A 29 8.77 0.58 -6.98
C PRO A 29 7.77 -0.37 -7.64
N SER A 30 6.52 -0.31 -7.16
CA SER A 30 5.41 -0.97 -7.85
C SER A 30 5.17 -0.27 -9.20
N ASP A 31 4.82 -1.03 -10.23
CA ASP A 31 4.48 -0.44 -11.51
C ASP A 31 3.02 0.05 -11.55
N ALA A 32 2.72 0.91 -12.54
CA ALA A 32 1.40 1.54 -12.65
C ALA A 32 0.27 0.53 -12.89
N ARG A 33 0.54 -0.56 -13.60
CA ARG A 33 -0.47 -1.59 -13.88
C ARG A 33 -0.81 -2.37 -12.62
N THR A 34 0.18 -2.73 -11.84
CA THR A 34 -0.02 -3.35 -10.53
C THR A 34 -0.81 -2.42 -9.64
N GLY A 35 -0.47 -1.12 -9.63
CA GLY A 35 -1.20 -0.12 -8.85
C GLY A 35 -2.67 -0.02 -9.22
N ALA A 36 -2.98 0.00 -10.51
CA ALA A 36 -4.36 0.03 -11.00
C ALA A 36 -5.13 -1.23 -10.58
N LEU A 37 -4.49 -2.39 -10.65
CA LEU A 37 -5.09 -3.66 -10.22
C LEU A 37 -5.37 -3.64 -8.71
N LEU A 38 -4.44 -3.16 -7.90
CA LEU A 38 -4.60 -3.06 -6.45
C LEU A 38 -5.77 -2.16 -6.08
N LYS A 39 -5.91 -1.03 -6.76
CA LYS A 39 -7.05 -0.14 -6.57
C LYS A 39 -8.37 -0.86 -6.83
N ALA A 40 -8.46 -1.59 -7.94
CA ALA A 40 -9.66 -2.34 -8.30
C ALA A 40 -9.97 -3.44 -7.28
N LEU A 41 -8.94 -4.17 -6.83
CA LEU A 41 -9.11 -5.23 -5.84
C LEU A 41 -9.57 -4.68 -4.48
N ALA A 42 -9.01 -3.57 -4.06
CA ALA A 42 -9.44 -2.90 -2.82
C ALA A 42 -10.89 -2.44 -2.91
N ALA A 43 -11.30 -1.90 -4.06
CA ALA A 43 -12.68 -1.48 -4.31
C ALA A 43 -13.66 -2.65 -4.29
N SER A 44 -13.19 -3.87 -4.56
CA SER A 44 -14.02 -5.08 -4.55
C SER A 44 -14.31 -5.60 -3.12
N LYS A 45 -13.74 -4.98 -2.11
CA LYS A 45 -13.91 -5.37 -0.69
C LYS A 45 -14.46 -4.22 0.14
N PRO A 46 -15.73 -3.81 -0.07
CA PRO A 46 -16.33 -2.72 0.71
C PRO A 46 -16.29 -3.03 2.21
N GLY A 47 -15.85 -2.06 3.00
CA GLY A 47 -15.68 -2.25 4.44
C GLY A 47 -14.63 -3.29 4.81
N GLY A 48 -13.77 -3.66 3.86
CA GLY A 48 -12.83 -4.76 4.01
C GLY A 48 -11.65 -4.44 4.92
N ARG A 49 -11.03 -5.52 5.40
CA ARG A 49 -9.77 -5.47 6.15
C ARG A 49 -8.66 -5.94 5.24
N LEU A 50 -7.74 -5.05 4.94
CA LEU A 50 -6.65 -5.27 4.01
C LEU A 50 -5.31 -5.33 4.74
N LEU A 51 -4.42 -6.19 4.25
CA LEU A 51 -3.06 -6.31 4.76
C LEU A 51 -2.07 -6.17 3.61
N GLU A 52 -1.07 -5.32 3.81
CA GLU A 52 0.07 -5.20 2.90
C GLU A 52 1.33 -5.66 3.63
N LEU A 53 2.03 -6.64 3.04
CA LEU A 53 3.35 -7.08 3.50
C LEU A 53 4.40 -6.53 2.57
N GLY A 54 5.19 -5.57 3.04
CA GLY A 54 6.16 -4.86 2.24
C GLY A 54 5.66 -3.48 1.84
N THR A 55 5.62 -2.54 2.80
CA THR A 55 5.21 -1.15 2.54
C THR A 55 6.08 -0.49 1.47
N GLY A 56 7.40 -0.73 1.53
CA GLY A 56 8.35 0.04 0.75
C GLY A 56 8.17 1.52 1.04
N THR A 57 8.15 2.35 0.01
CA THR A 57 7.92 3.79 0.14
C THR A 57 6.45 4.18 0.06
N GLY A 58 5.55 3.23 -0.18
CA GLY A 58 4.12 3.47 -0.10
C GLY A 58 3.37 3.60 -1.43
N LEU A 59 3.99 3.28 -2.57
CA LEU A 59 3.32 3.37 -3.88
C LEU A 59 2.11 2.44 -3.96
N ALA A 60 2.29 1.16 -3.62
CA ALA A 60 1.19 0.21 -3.60
C ALA A 60 0.17 0.56 -2.52
N THR A 61 0.64 1.03 -1.35
CA THR A 61 -0.21 1.48 -0.26
C THR A 61 -1.17 2.58 -0.74
N ALA A 62 -0.66 3.57 -1.46
CA ALA A 62 -1.48 4.67 -2.00
C ALA A 62 -2.56 4.16 -2.95
N CYS A 63 -2.24 3.16 -3.77
CA CYS A 63 -3.20 2.58 -4.70
C CYS A 63 -4.29 1.79 -3.99
N LEU A 64 -3.94 1.02 -2.96
CA LEU A 64 -4.91 0.33 -2.12
C LEU A 64 -5.87 1.33 -1.47
N LEU A 65 -5.33 2.38 -0.87
CA LEU A 65 -6.13 3.44 -0.23
C LEU A 65 -7.08 4.11 -1.22
N ALA A 66 -6.62 4.34 -2.45
CA ALA A 66 -7.44 4.98 -3.47
C ALA A 66 -8.67 4.14 -3.85
N GLY A 67 -8.61 2.82 -3.71
CA GLY A 67 -9.74 1.94 -3.98
C GLY A 67 -10.63 1.65 -2.77
N MET A 68 -10.16 1.94 -1.57
CA MET A 68 -10.87 1.63 -0.32
C MET A 68 -11.98 2.63 -0.03
N ASP A 69 -13.05 2.16 0.59
CA ASP A 69 -14.09 3.03 1.14
C ASP A 69 -13.73 3.49 2.56
N ASP A 70 -14.58 4.34 3.15
CA ASP A 70 -14.33 4.92 4.48
C ASP A 70 -14.38 3.88 5.61
N ALA A 71 -15.09 2.79 5.41
CA ALA A 71 -15.21 1.72 6.41
C ALA A 71 -14.08 0.71 6.33
N SER A 72 -13.31 0.71 5.26
CA SER A 72 -12.17 -0.21 5.09
C SER A 72 -11.00 0.19 5.97
N ARG A 73 -10.17 -0.79 6.31
CA ARG A 73 -8.95 -0.57 7.10
C ARG A 73 -7.80 -1.34 6.48
N LEU A 74 -6.62 -0.69 6.45
CA LEU A 74 -5.41 -1.26 5.89
C LEU A 74 -4.31 -1.26 6.95
N VAL A 75 -3.68 -2.41 7.12
CA VAL A 75 -2.43 -2.51 7.89
C VAL A 75 -1.30 -2.76 6.91
N SER A 76 -0.26 -1.94 6.95
CA SER A 76 0.91 -2.07 6.08
C SER A 76 2.15 -2.30 6.91
N ILE A 77 2.90 -3.34 6.57
CA ILE A 77 4.00 -3.87 7.37
C ILE A 77 5.30 -3.81 6.58
N ASP A 78 6.37 -3.38 7.21
CA ASP A 78 7.71 -3.47 6.64
C ASP A 78 8.75 -3.57 7.78
N VAL A 79 9.92 -4.07 7.44
CA VAL A 79 11.10 -4.06 8.33
C VAL A 79 12.02 -2.89 8.03
N ASP A 80 11.84 -2.22 6.90
CA ASP A 80 12.68 -1.09 6.46
C ASP A 80 12.09 0.22 6.94
N ALA A 81 12.62 0.73 8.06
CA ALA A 81 12.17 1.97 8.67
C ALA A 81 12.35 3.17 7.73
N ARG A 82 13.40 3.17 6.94
CA ARG A 82 13.78 4.29 6.09
C ARG A 82 12.79 4.46 4.93
N CYS A 83 12.45 3.36 4.27
CA CYS A 83 11.44 3.36 3.21
C CYS A 83 10.05 3.65 3.78
N GLN A 84 9.66 2.97 4.86
CA GLN A 84 8.35 3.14 5.46
C GLN A 84 8.13 4.57 5.98
N ALA A 85 9.19 5.29 6.36
CA ALA A 85 9.07 6.69 6.78
C ALA A 85 8.48 7.57 5.69
N VAL A 86 8.80 7.31 4.42
CA VAL A 86 8.20 8.05 3.29
C VAL A 86 6.68 7.81 3.25
N ALA A 87 6.27 6.54 3.35
CA ALA A 87 4.84 6.20 3.36
C ALA A 87 4.12 6.85 4.53
N ARG A 88 4.72 6.84 5.72
CA ARG A 88 4.14 7.47 6.91
C ARG A 88 3.99 8.98 6.75
N GLU A 89 4.96 9.65 6.15
CA GLU A 89 4.89 11.10 5.93
C GLU A 89 3.81 11.48 4.93
N VAL A 90 3.71 10.73 3.83
CA VAL A 90 2.78 11.07 2.75
C VAL A 90 1.37 10.60 3.03
N LEU A 91 1.20 9.41 3.64
CA LEU A 91 -0.08 8.73 3.77
C LEU A 91 -0.56 8.61 5.21
N GLY A 92 0.28 8.91 6.19
CA GLY A 92 -0.01 8.64 7.60
C GLY A 92 -1.17 9.43 8.19
N SER A 93 -1.62 10.49 7.54
CA SER A 93 -2.79 11.26 7.98
C SER A 93 -4.12 10.59 7.59
N ASP A 94 -4.09 9.60 6.71
CA ASP A 94 -5.30 8.86 6.33
C ASP A 94 -5.71 7.95 7.49
N PRO A 95 -6.93 8.11 8.04
CA PRO A 95 -7.33 7.34 9.23
C PRO A 95 -7.58 5.86 8.94
N ARG A 96 -7.60 5.44 7.68
CA ARG A 96 -7.87 4.06 7.29
C ARG A 96 -6.62 3.18 7.30
N VAL A 97 -5.43 3.77 7.34
CA VAL A 97 -4.17 3.03 7.29
C VAL A 97 -3.43 3.09 8.60
N SER A 98 -2.82 1.96 8.99
CA SER A 98 -1.83 1.92 10.05
C SER A 98 -0.57 1.23 9.56
N PHE A 99 0.58 1.78 9.94
CA PHE A 99 1.89 1.26 9.55
C PHE A 99 2.54 0.58 10.76
N GLU A 100 3.04 -0.64 10.53
CA GLU A 100 3.76 -1.40 11.54
C GLU A 100 5.17 -1.70 11.05
N LEU A 101 6.14 -1.48 11.90
CA LEU A 101 7.55 -1.79 11.62
C LEU A 101 7.90 -3.09 12.29
N MET A 102 7.73 -4.20 11.56
CA MET A 102 8.01 -5.54 12.07
C MET A 102 8.09 -6.55 10.94
N ASP A 103 8.52 -7.75 11.25
CA ASP A 103 8.51 -8.84 10.29
C ASP A 103 7.08 -9.29 9.96
N GLY A 104 6.81 -9.46 8.66
CA GLY A 104 5.47 -9.84 8.20
C GLY A 104 5.02 -11.20 8.71
N LEU A 105 5.92 -12.18 8.81
CA LEU A 105 5.56 -13.49 9.34
C LEU A 105 5.19 -13.43 10.82
N GLU A 106 5.91 -12.64 11.61
CA GLU A 106 5.57 -12.44 13.01
C GLU A 106 4.19 -11.81 13.16
N PHE A 107 3.90 -10.82 12.31
CA PHE A 107 2.58 -10.18 12.32
C PHE A 107 1.48 -11.21 12.01
N ILE A 108 1.64 -11.98 10.94
CA ILE A 108 0.63 -12.96 10.52
C ILE A 108 0.39 -14.00 11.61
N ARG A 109 1.47 -14.51 12.22
CA ARG A 109 1.36 -15.52 13.29
C ARG A 109 0.57 -15.03 14.50
N ALA A 110 0.60 -13.73 14.74
CA ALA A 110 -0.12 -13.13 15.86
C ALA A 110 -1.60 -12.87 15.56
N GLN A 111 -2.03 -13.01 14.31
CA GLN A 111 -3.40 -12.72 13.91
C GLN A 111 -4.31 -13.94 14.01
N PRO A 112 -5.59 -13.77 14.39
CA PRO A 112 -6.58 -14.82 14.25
C PRO A 112 -6.73 -15.27 12.79
N ARG A 113 -7.23 -16.48 12.60
CA ARG A 113 -7.54 -16.97 11.25
C ARG A 113 -8.57 -16.07 10.59
N GLN A 114 -8.48 -15.93 9.27
CA GLN A 114 -9.45 -15.17 8.46
C GLN A 114 -9.60 -13.71 8.92
N SER A 115 -8.49 -13.08 9.33
CA SER A 115 -8.51 -11.70 9.80
C SER A 115 -8.60 -10.67 8.68
N PHE A 116 -8.25 -11.04 7.45
CA PHE A 116 -8.17 -10.10 6.33
C PHE A 116 -8.94 -10.60 5.12
N ASP A 117 -9.56 -9.66 4.39
CA ASP A 117 -10.29 -9.93 3.15
C ASP A 117 -9.40 -9.89 1.93
N LEU A 118 -8.29 -9.15 1.99
CA LEU A 118 -7.33 -9.02 0.91
C LEU A 118 -5.92 -8.91 1.51
N VAL A 119 -5.00 -9.70 0.99
CA VAL A 119 -3.58 -9.62 1.37
C VAL A 119 -2.75 -9.40 0.11
N PHE A 120 -1.92 -8.35 0.14
CA PHE A 120 -0.94 -8.08 -0.89
C PHE A 120 0.46 -8.26 -0.31
N ALA A 121 1.19 -9.24 -0.81
CA ALA A 121 2.53 -9.56 -0.34
C ALA A 121 3.56 -9.23 -1.43
N ASP A 122 4.35 -8.21 -1.17
CA ASP A 122 5.40 -7.72 -2.08
C ASP A 122 6.69 -7.47 -1.28
N ALA A 123 7.01 -8.40 -0.45
CA ALA A 123 8.18 -8.30 0.42
C ALA A 123 9.40 -9.02 -0.16
#